data_34b39bb344f2b39433ff94aa0fad962b
#
_entry.id   34b39bb344f2b39433ff94aa0fad962b
#
_cell.length_a   1.000
_cell.length_b   1.000
_cell.length_c   1.000
_cell.angle_alpha   90.00
_cell.angle_beta   90.00
_cell.angle_gamma   90.00
#
_symmetry.space_group_name_H-M   'P 1'
#
loop_
_entity.id
_entity.type
_entity.pdbx_description
1 polymer ?
#
loop_
_entity_poly.entity_id
_entity_poly.type
_entity_poly.pdbx_seq_one_letter_code
_entity_poly.pdbx_strand_id
1 'polypeptide(L)'
;MNFNELKKLSNRQIQLVLREIEMDTLAIAFAHDNEDKELYDLFVKNMSKRAVELFELRIEELKKSGIEADETIKTRKSILEIYKTLNKD
;
A
#
# COMPACT_ATOMS: atom_id res chain seq x y z
N MET A 1 3.98 -15.01 -3.83
CA MET A 1 3.20 -14.31 -2.81
C MET A 1 2.29 -13.28 -3.44
N ASN A 2 1.05 -13.22 -3.02
CA ASN A 2 0.06 -12.26 -3.53
C ASN A 2 0.04 -11.03 -2.63
N PHE A 3 -0.24 -9.86 -3.20
CA PHE A 3 -0.31 -8.61 -2.43
C PHE A 3 -1.30 -8.70 -1.26
N ASN A 4 -2.43 -9.36 -1.45
CA ASN A 4 -3.44 -9.52 -0.40
C ASN A 4 -2.93 -10.33 0.81
N GLU A 5 -1.89 -11.10 0.64
CA GLU A 5 -1.31 -11.88 1.74
C GLU A 5 -0.59 -11.00 2.75
N LEU A 6 -0.32 -9.74 2.40
CA LEU A 6 0.27 -8.78 3.33
C LEU A 6 -0.62 -8.53 4.55
N LYS A 7 -1.92 -8.81 4.45
CA LYS A 7 -2.82 -8.66 5.60
C LYS A 7 -2.52 -9.61 6.75
N LYS A 8 -1.71 -10.65 6.50
CA LYS A 8 -1.28 -11.59 7.53
C LYS A 8 -0.08 -11.09 8.33
N LEU A 9 0.50 -9.97 7.91
CA LEU A 9 1.67 -9.42 8.57
C LEU A 9 1.30 -8.77 9.91
N SER A 10 2.27 -8.74 10.81
CA SER A 10 2.10 -8.03 12.07
C SER A 10 2.16 -6.53 11.84
N ASN A 11 1.67 -5.76 12.81
CA ASN A 11 1.76 -4.30 12.75
C ASN A 11 3.19 -3.83 12.57
N ARG A 12 4.13 -4.48 13.25
CA ARG A 12 5.54 -4.15 13.14
C ARG A 12 6.06 -4.33 11.72
N GLN A 13 5.70 -5.43 11.08
CA GLN A 13 6.11 -5.70 9.71
C GLN A 13 5.52 -4.69 8.73
N ILE A 14 4.27 -4.30 8.93
CA ILE A 14 3.62 -3.27 8.11
C ILE A 14 4.34 -1.93 8.30
N GLN A 15 4.72 -1.59 9.54
CA GLN A 15 5.45 -0.35 9.81
C GLN A 15 6.80 -0.32 9.10
N LEU A 16 7.48 -1.45 9.03
CA LEU A 16 8.75 -1.54 8.30
C LEU A 16 8.53 -1.30 6.80
N VAL A 17 7.49 -1.88 6.24
CA VAL A 17 7.15 -1.68 4.83
C VAL A 17 6.83 -0.21 4.57
N LEU A 18 6.01 0.40 5.43
CA LEU A 18 5.64 1.82 5.31
C LEU A 18 6.84 2.75 5.38
N ARG A 19 7.86 2.37 6.11
CA ARG A 19 9.08 3.16 6.26
C ARG A 19 9.89 3.21 4.96
N GLU A 20 9.82 2.14 4.17
CA GLU A 20 10.60 2.00 2.94
C GLU A 20 9.85 2.45 1.68
N ILE A 21 8.56 2.70 1.79
CA ILE A 21 7.72 3.03 0.63
C ILE A 21 7.21 4.46 0.73
N GLU A 22 7.31 5.20 -0.37
CA GLU A 22 6.76 6.54 -0.41
C GLU A 22 5.23 6.50 -0.43
N MET A 23 4.62 7.52 0.13
CA MET A 23 3.16 7.64 0.20
C MET A 23 2.51 7.54 -1.18
N ASP A 24 3.09 8.19 -2.18
CA ASP A 24 2.55 8.16 -3.54
C ASP A 24 2.57 6.74 -4.12
N THR A 25 3.64 5.99 -3.86
CA THR A 25 3.75 4.62 -4.33
C THR A 25 2.66 3.75 -3.70
N LEU A 26 2.47 3.90 -2.40
CA LEU A 26 1.44 3.14 -1.70
C LEU A 26 0.04 3.52 -2.21
N ALA A 27 -0.20 4.81 -2.47
CA ALA A 27 -1.48 5.27 -2.99
C ALA A 27 -1.78 4.65 -4.36
N ILE A 28 -0.78 4.53 -5.22
CA ILE A 28 -0.96 3.87 -6.52
C ILE A 28 -1.40 2.42 -6.33
N ALA A 29 -0.84 1.72 -5.36
CA ALA A 29 -1.19 0.33 -5.11
C ALA A 29 -2.65 0.16 -4.67
N PHE A 30 -3.25 1.19 -4.09
CA PHE A 30 -4.65 1.16 -3.63
C PHE A 30 -5.60 2.00 -4.48
N ALA A 31 -5.11 2.63 -5.54
CA ALA A 31 -5.91 3.57 -6.32
C ALA A 31 -6.89 2.90 -7.29
N HIS A 32 -6.65 1.65 -7.64
CA HIS A 32 -7.48 0.94 -8.59
C HIS A 32 -8.10 -0.28 -7.92
N ASP A 33 -9.42 -0.32 -7.85
CA ASP A 33 -10.18 -1.46 -7.37
C ASP A 33 -9.66 -2.04 -6.04
N ASN A 34 -9.99 -1.39 -4.97
CA ASN A 34 -9.59 -1.83 -3.63
C ASN A 34 -10.62 -2.76 -3.04
N GLU A 35 -10.54 -4.04 -3.39
CA GLU A 35 -11.48 -5.05 -2.91
C GLU A 35 -11.15 -5.54 -1.49
N ASP A 36 -9.90 -5.46 -1.09
CA ASP A 36 -9.49 -5.96 0.22
C ASP A 36 -9.41 -4.83 1.25
N LYS A 37 -10.55 -4.58 1.87
CA LYS A 37 -10.66 -3.56 2.89
C LYS A 37 -9.82 -3.88 4.13
N GLU A 38 -9.68 -5.15 4.45
CA GLU A 38 -8.86 -5.57 5.60
C GLU A 38 -7.41 -5.15 5.43
N LEU A 39 -6.87 -5.32 4.23
CA LEU A 39 -5.51 -4.91 3.93
C LEU A 39 -5.36 -3.40 4.01
N TYR A 40 -6.30 -2.67 3.43
CA TYR A 40 -6.33 -1.22 3.49
C TYR A 40 -6.33 -0.73 4.94
N ASP A 41 -7.23 -1.29 5.75
CA ASP A 41 -7.35 -0.92 7.15
C ASP A 41 -6.08 -1.22 7.94
N LEU A 42 -5.40 -2.32 7.62
CA LEU A 42 -4.15 -2.67 8.28
C LEU A 42 -3.05 -1.64 8.02
N PHE A 43 -2.93 -1.15 6.80
CA PHE A 43 -1.98 -0.09 6.48
C PHE A 43 -2.35 1.22 7.16
N VAL A 44 -3.62 1.62 7.07
CA VAL A 44 -4.11 2.88 7.63
C VAL A 44 -3.94 2.93 9.15
N LYS A 45 -4.21 1.83 9.81
CA LYS A 45 -4.08 1.74 11.27
C LYS A 45 -2.65 1.93 11.74
N ASN A 46 -1.67 1.72 10.87
CA ASN A 46 -0.26 1.90 11.18
C ASN A 46 0.31 3.25 10.72
N MET A 47 -0.55 4.15 10.30
CA MET A 47 -0.18 5.50 9.88
C MET A 47 -0.62 6.52 10.91
N SER A 48 0.06 7.68 10.94
CA SER A 48 -0.41 8.81 11.71
C SER A 48 -1.69 9.35 11.11
N LYS A 49 -2.46 10.10 11.89
CA LYS A 49 -3.71 10.71 11.41
C LYS A 49 -3.47 11.59 10.18
N ARG A 50 -2.41 12.37 10.21
CA ARG A 50 -2.05 13.24 9.08
C ARG A 50 -1.67 12.42 7.85
N ALA A 51 -0.92 11.33 8.05
CA ALA A 51 -0.53 10.47 6.95
C ALA A 51 -1.77 9.84 6.29
N VAL A 52 -2.75 9.43 7.09
CA VAL A 52 -4.00 8.87 6.56
C VAL A 52 -4.71 9.89 5.68
N GLU A 53 -4.81 11.13 6.15
CA GLU A 53 -5.47 12.19 5.38
C GLU A 53 -4.80 12.41 4.02
N LEU A 54 -3.48 12.48 4.02
CA LEU A 54 -2.71 12.66 2.79
C LEU A 54 -2.84 11.45 1.86
N PHE A 55 -2.81 10.26 2.43
CA PHE A 55 -2.95 9.02 1.70
C PHE A 55 -4.30 8.92 0.99
N GLU A 56 -5.38 9.20 1.72
CA GLU A 56 -6.73 9.18 1.16
C GLU A 56 -6.91 10.22 0.07
N LEU A 57 -6.39 11.43 0.30
CA LEU A 57 -6.45 12.48 -0.70
C LEU A 57 -5.73 12.08 -1.98
N ARG A 58 -4.56 11.49 -1.84
CA ARG A 58 -3.77 11.06 -3.01
C ARG A 58 -4.48 9.96 -3.79
N ILE A 59 -5.10 9.02 -3.09
CA ILE A 59 -5.89 7.97 -3.74
C ILE A 59 -7.02 8.58 -4.56
N GLU A 60 -7.74 9.57 -3.99
CA GLU A 60 -8.82 10.24 -4.71
C GLU A 60 -8.31 10.95 -5.96
N GLU A 61 -7.19 11.65 -5.86
CA GLU A 61 -6.59 12.33 -7.01
C GLU A 61 -6.23 11.35 -8.13
N LEU A 62 -5.66 10.21 -7.75
CA LEU A 62 -5.29 9.17 -8.72
C LEU A 62 -6.52 8.57 -9.39
N LYS A 63 -7.58 8.33 -8.64
CA LYS A 63 -8.83 7.82 -9.20
C LYS A 63 -9.44 8.80 -10.20
N LYS A 64 -9.40 10.09 -9.89
CA LYS A 64 -9.91 11.13 -10.78
C LYS A 64 -9.09 11.26 -12.05
N SER A 65 -7.79 11.06 -11.96
CA SER A 65 -6.91 11.14 -13.13
C SER A 65 -7.01 9.91 -14.02
N GLY A 66 -7.66 8.84 -13.54
CA GLY A 66 -7.87 7.63 -14.33
C GLY A 66 -6.64 6.73 -14.42
N ILE A 67 -6.04 6.44 -13.26
CA ILE A 67 -4.86 5.55 -13.23
C ILE A 67 -5.22 4.18 -13.81
N GLU A 68 -4.30 3.61 -14.58
CA GLU A 68 -4.51 2.31 -15.21
C GLU A 68 -4.24 1.16 -14.23
N ALA A 69 -5.00 0.07 -14.43
CA ALA A 69 -4.87 -1.13 -13.62
C ALA A 69 -3.44 -1.69 -13.65
N ASP A 70 -2.78 -1.60 -14.81
CA ASP A 70 -1.41 -2.10 -14.98
C ASP A 70 -0.42 -1.40 -14.04
N GLU A 71 -0.58 -0.10 -13.83
CA GLU A 71 0.28 0.63 -12.89
C GLU A 71 0.10 0.15 -11.47
N THR A 72 -1.15 -0.08 -11.08
CA THR A 72 -1.45 -0.60 -9.75
C THR A 72 -0.84 -1.98 -9.56
N ILE A 73 -0.97 -2.86 -10.56
CA ILE A 73 -0.42 -4.22 -10.50
C ILE A 73 1.10 -4.19 -10.37
N LYS A 74 1.77 -3.38 -11.19
CA LYS A 74 3.23 -3.26 -11.15
C LYS A 74 3.70 -2.72 -9.80
N THR A 75 2.99 -1.73 -9.27
CA THR A 75 3.34 -1.13 -8.00
C THR A 75 3.16 -2.13 -6.86
N ARG A 76 2.10 -2.91 -6.87
CA ARG A 76 1.89 -3.97 -5.87
C ARG A 76 3.02 -4.99 -5.89
N LYS A 77 3.50 -5.37 -7.08
CA LYS A 77 4.65 -6.28 -7.19
C LYS A 77 5.91 -5.67 -6.61
N SER A 78 6.14 -4.38 -6.85
CA SER A 78 7.29 -3.66 -6.29
C SER A 78 7.24 -3.65 -4.77
N ILE A 79 6.08 -3.44 -4.19
CA ILE A 79 5.90 -3.45 -2.74
C ILE A 79 6.21 -4.84 -2.17
N LEU A 80 5.76 -5.89 -2.84
CA LEU A 80 6.07 -7.26 -2.43
C LEU A 80 7.55 -7.55 -2.46
N GLU A 81 8.26 -7.04 -3.47
CA GLU A 81 9.72 -7.21 -3.56
C GLU A 81 10.43 -6.50 -2.41
N ILE A 82 9.98 -5.30 -2.06
CA ILE A 82 10.52 -4.56 -0.92
C ILE A 82 10.29 -5.36 0.36
N TYR A 83 9.09 -5.89 0.56
CA TYR A 83 8.79 -6.70 1.72
C TYR A 83 9.70 -7.91 1.82
N LYS A 84 9.90 -8.63 0.71
CA LYS A 84 10.77 -9.80 0.69
C LYS A 84 12.21 -9.44 1.06
N THR A 85 12.68 -8.30 0.58
CA THR A 85 14.03 -7.81 0.89
C THR A 85 14.17 -7.50 2.38
N LEU A 86 13.16 -6.85 2.97
CA LEU A 86 13.17 -6.50 4.39
C LEU A 86 13.13 -7.72 5.31
N ASN A 87 12.54 -8.81 4.85
CA ASN A 87 12.37 -10.02 5.65
C ASN A 87 13.35 -11.13 5.26
N LYS A 88 14.36 -10.79 4.52
CA LYS A 88 15.38 -11.74 4.11
C LYS A 88 16.46 -11.79 5.19
N ASP A 89 16.60 -12.92 5.82
CA ASP A 89 17.65 -13.16 6.83
C ASP A 89 18.72 -14.07 6.27
#